data_44cd4e53b7ea017d645a74b8f849b765
#
_entry.id   44cd4e53b7ea017d645a74b8f849b765
#
_cell.length_a   1.000
_cell.length_b   1.000
_cell.length_c   1.000
_cell.angle_alpha   90.00
_cell.angle_beta   90.00
_cell.angle_gamma   90.00
#
_symmetry.space_group_name_H-M   'P 1'
#
loop_
_entity.id
_entity.type
_entity.pdbx_description
1 polymer ?
#
loop_
_entity_poly.entity_id
_entity_poly.type
_entity_poly.pdbx_seq_one_letter_code
_entity_poly.pdbx_strand_id
1 'polypeptide(L)' 'MEQIINYRDIPTDKRIDILNALERIGFFPAYGGVRTMQQIMEKSVPGSGPQFYFVFRENELIGYNFLIGDTKKYKALE' A
#
# COMPACT_ATOMS: atom_id res chain seq x y z
N MET A 1 -5.04 -9.80 -14.81
CA MET A 1 -4.03 -8.78 -15.10
C MET A 1 -3.68 -8.04 -13.82
N GLU A 2 -2.40 -7.83 -13.58
CA GLU A 2 -1.95 -7.08 -12.40
C GLU A 2 -2.10 -5.59 -12.62
N GLN A 3 -2.61 -4.91 -11.60
CA GLN A 3 -2.73 -3.47 -11.58
C GLN A 3 -1.95 -2.91 -10.42
N ILE A 4 -1.19 -1.84 -10.67
CA ILE A 4 -0.43 -1.14 -9.64
C ILE A 4 -1.11 0.20 -9.41
N ILE A 5 -1.65 0.39 -8.20
CA ILE A 5 -2.47 1.55 -7.88
C ILE A 5 -1.86 2.30 -6.70
N ASN A 6 -1.71 3.61 -6.85
CA ASN A 6 -1.27 4.48 -5.77
C ASN A 6 -2.35 4.51 -4.69
N TYR A 7 -1.94 4.50 -3.42
CA TYR A 7 -2.87 4.49 -2.29
C TYR A 7 -3.91 5.61 -2.39
N ARG A 8 -3.52 6.77 -2.89
CA ARG A 8 -4.42 7.90 -3.01
C ARG A 8 -5.55 7.70 -4.02
N ASP A 9 -5.32 6.81 -4.98
CA ASP A 9 -6.31 6.51 -6.01
C ASP A 9 -7.21 5.33 -5.63
N ILE A 10 -6.98 4.73 -4.47
CA ILE A 10 -7.76 3.60 -3.99
C ILE A 10 -8.99 4.10 -3.24
N PRO A 11 -10.19 3.59 -3.55
CA PRO A 11 -11.41 3.98 -2.81
C PRO A 11 -11.27 3.75 -1.31
N THR A 12 -11.87 4.63 -0.52
CA THR A 12 -11.74 4.63 0.94
C THR A 12 -12.14 3.30 1.56
N ASP A 13 -13.20 2.67 1.07
CA ASP A 13 -13.66 1.38 1.59
C ASP A 13 -12.63 0.27 1.36
N LYS A 14 -11.91 0.33 0.24
CA LYS A 14 -10.88 -0.66 -0.05
C LYS A 14 -9.58 -0.39 0.70
N ARG A 15 -9.35 0.84 1.16
CA ARG A 15 -8.18 1.15 1.98
C ARG A 15 -8.19 0.40 3.30
N ILE A 16 -9.36 0.19 3.87
CA ILE A 16 -9.51 -0.57 5.11
C ILE A 16 -9.03 -2.00 4.92
N ASP A 17 -9.39 -2.60 3.79
CA ASP A 17 -8.95 -3.96 3.48
C ASP A 17 -7.43 -4.05 3.34
N ILE A 18 -6.82 -3.04 2.73
CA ILE A 18 -5.37 -2.96 2.60
C ILE A 18 -4.71 -2.87 3.97
N LEU A 19 -5.20 -1.99 4.84
CA LEU A 19 -4.64 -1.82 6.17
C LEU A 19 -4.75 -3.11 6.98
N ASN A 20 -5.86 -3.82 6.87
CA ASN A 20 -6.04 -5.09 7.56
C ASN A 20 -5.07 -6.16 7.04
N ALA A 21 -4.85 -6.19 5.73
CA ALA A 21 -3.91 -7.14 5.13
C ALA A 21 -2.48 -6.88 5.60
N LEU A 22 -2.07 -5.62 5.64
CA LEU A 22 -0.73 -5.25 6.10
C LEU A 22 -0.55 -5.54 7.58
N GLU A 23 -1.59 -5.36 8.39
CA GLU A 23 -1.54 -5.69 9.81
C GLU A 23 -1.34 -7.19 10.03
N ARG A 24 -1.99 -8.03 9.23
CA ARG A 24 -1.85 -9.48 9.34
C ARG A 24 -0.42 -9.95 9.12
N ILE A 25 0.33 -9.30 8.26
CA ILE A 25 1.72 -9.70 7.99
C ILE A 25 2.71 -9.05 8.97
N GLY A 26 2.22 -8.31 9.97
CA GLY A 26 3.07 -7.70 10.96
C GLY A 26 3.82 -6.46 10.49
N PHE A 27 3.30 -5.79 9.48
CA PHE A 27 3.97 -4.63 8.88
C PHE A 27 4.00 -3.41 9.80
N PHE A 28 2.86 -3.12 10.43
CA PHE A 28 2.69 -1.87 11.15
C PHE A 28 3.51 -1.71 12.43
N PRO A 29 3.79 -2.77 13.22
CA PRO A 29 4.63 -2.59 14.40
C PRO A 29 6.00 -2.00 14.09
N ALA A 30 6.55 -2.28 12.91
CA ALA A 30 7.85 -1.74 12.51
C ALA A 30 7.80 -0.25 12.19
N TYR A 31 6.60 0.31 12.01
CA TYR A 31 6.41 1.71 11.59
C TYR A 31 5.58 2.51 12.57
N GLY A 32 5.50 2.07 13.83
CA GLY A 32 4.79 2.80 14.87
C GLY A 32 3.29 2.52 14.97
N GLY A 33 2.80 1.51 14.25
CA GLY A 33 1.40 1.10 14.31
C GLY A 33 0.59 1.50 13.08
N VAL A 34 -0.60 0.90 12.96
CA VAL A 34 -1.45 1.08 11.78
C VAL A 34 -1.90 2.52 11.60
N ARG A 35 -2.25 3.20 12.69
CA ARG A 35 -2.72 4.59 12.60
C ARG A 35 -1.63 5.53 12.09
N THR A 36 -0.42 5.38 12.59
CA THR A 36 0.71 6.20 12.16
C THR A 36 1.00 6.00 10.69
N MET A 37 1.05 4.75 10.26
CA MET A 37 1.31 4.45 8.85
C MET A 37 0.20 4.93 7.94
N GLN A 38 -1.05 4.80 8.38
CA GLN A 38 -2.19 5.30 7.63
C GLN A 38 -2.09 6.81 7.40
N GLN A 39 -1.75 7.57 8.45
CA GLN A 39 -1.58 9.01 8.34
C GLN A 39 -0.48 9.37 7.33
N ILE A 40 0.63 8.65 7.36
CA ILE A 40 1.72 8.89 6.43
C ILE A 40 1.27 8.63 4.99
N MET A 41 0.57 7.53 4.75
CA MET A 41 0.10 7.18 3.42
C MET A 41 -0.93 8.18 2.88
N GLU A 42 -1.82 8.65 3.73
CA GLU A 42 -2.87 9.59 3.31
C GLU A 42 -2.33 10.99 3.04
N LYS A 43 -1.18 11.34 3.60
CA LYS A 43 -0.54 12.62 3.36
C LYS A 43 0.42 12.60 2.18
N SER A 44 0.64 11.45 1.56
CA SER A 44 1.55 11.36 0.42
C SER A 44 1.02 12.17 -0.76
N VAL A 45 1.94 12.81 -1.49
CA VAL A 45 1.60 13.64 -2.64
C VAL A 45 2.28 13.05 -3.87
N PRO A 46 1.55 12.87 -4.98
CA PRO A 46 2.17 12.33 -6.20
C PRO A 46 3.37 13.15 -6.64
N GLY A 47 4.48 12.45 -6.90
CA GLY A 47 5.71 13.10 -7.36
C GLY A 47 6.50 13.81 -6.29
N SER A 48 6.07 13.75 -5.02
CA SER A 48 6.78 14.43 -3.94
C SER A 48 6.73 13.56 -2.68
N GLY A 49 7.90 13.25 -2.12
CA GLY A 49 7.99 12.42 -0.92
C GLY A 49 7.65 10.95 -1.16
N PRO A 50 7.39 10.20 -0.10
CA PRO A 50 7.09 8.78 -0.21
C PRO A 50 5.85 8.49 -1.03
N GLN A 51 5.92 7.48 -1.88
CA GLN A 51 4.79 7.02 -2.67
C GLN A 51 4.47 5.59 -2.25
N PHE A 52 3.17 5.29 -2.15
CA PHE A 52 2.70 3.99 -1.66
C PHE A 52 1.84 3.35 -2.74
N TYR A 53 2.32 2.22 -3.27
CA TYR A 53 1.65 1.52 -4.36
C TYR A 53 1.23 0.14 -3.89
N PHE A 54 0.05 -0.28 -4.34
CA PHE A 54 -0.48 -1.60 -4.04
C PHE A 54 -0.77 -2.33 -5.34
N VAL A 55 -0.51 -3.63 -5.33
CA VAL A 55 -0.63 -4.45 -6.52
C VAL A 55 -1.84 -5.35 -6.37
N PHE A 56 -2.74 -5.28 -7.35
CA PHE A 56 -3.95 -6.08 -7.37
C PHE A 56 -3.93 -7.01 -8.58
N ARG A 57 -4.43 -8.22 -8.38
CA ARG A 57 -4.70 -9.15 -9.47
C ARG A 57 -6.16 -9.55 -9.39
N GLU A 58 -6.95 -9.17 -10.40
CA GLU A 58 -8.38 -9.47 -10.45
C GLU A 58 -9.10 -9.03 -9.17
N ASN A 59 -8.82 -7.80 -8.75
CA ASN A 59 -9.38 -7.17 -7.55
C ASN A 59 -8.89 -7.75 -6.22
N GLU A 60 -7.92 -8.65 -6.26
CA GLU A 60 -7.29 -9.18 -5.06
C GLU A 60 -5.96 -8.50 -4.79
N LEU A 61 -5.75 -8.04 -3.56
CA LEU A 61 -4.48 -7.44 -3.17
C LEU A 61 -3.42 -8.53 -3.04
N ILE A 62 -2.38 -8.45 -3.86
CA ILE A 62 -1.33 -9.46 -3.87
C ILE A 62 0.04 -8.94 -3.45
N GLY A 63 0.20 -7.63 -3.33
CA GLY A 63 1.50 -7.10 -2.94
C GLY A 63 1.48 -5.59 -2.77
N TYR A 64 2.62 -5.06 -2.37
CA TYR A 64 2.81 -3.64 -2.19
C TYR A 64 4.21 -3.23 -2.58
N ASN A 65 4.38 -1.93 -2.86
CA ASN A 65 5.67 -1.39 -3.21
C ASN A 65 5.72 0.07 -2.76
N PHE A 66 6.75 0.45 -2.02
CA PHE A 66 6.88 1.79 -1.48
C PHE A 66 8.16 2.44 -1.98
N LEU A 67 8.09 3.73 -2.25
CA LEU A 67 9.27 4.54 -2.62
C LEU A 67 9.93 4.12 -3.92
N ILE A 68 9.17 3.90 -5.01
CA ILE A 68 9.72 3.18 -6.11
C ILE A 68 10.02 3.88 -7.38
N GLY A 69 11.09 3.41 -8.00
CA GLY A 69 11.38 3.63 -9.38
C GLY A 69 10.96 2.50 -10.32
N ASP A 70 10.82 1.28 -9.84
CA ASP A 70 10.50 0.13 -10.67
C ASP A 70 9.20 -0.53 -10.22
N THR A 71 8.12 -0.30 -10.99
CA THR A 71 6.80 -0.84 -10.68
C THR A 71 6.65 -2.33 -10.97
N LYS A 72 7.65 -2.95 -11.56
CA LYS A 72 7.63 -4.39 -11.83
C LYS A 72 8.01 -5.21 -10.61
N LYS A 73 8.61 -4.57 -9.60
CA LYS A 73 9.05 -5.25 -8.39
C LYS A 73 8.17 -4.83 -7.22
N TYR A 74 7.67 -5.79 -6.49
CA TYR A 74 6.86 -5.54 -5.30
C TYR A 74 7.02 -6.69 -4.31
N LYS A 75 6.66 -6.40 -3.06
CA LYS A 75 6.63 -7.45 -2.04
C LYS A 75 5.27 -8.13 -2.06
N ALA A 76 5.28 -9.45 -2.25
CA ALA A 76 4.05 -10.22 -2.23
C ALA A 76 3.51 -10.35 -0.80
N LEU A 77 2.21 -10.39 -0.67
CA LEU A 77 1.52 -10.65 0.58
C LEU A 77 1.29 -12.15 0.68
N GLU A 78 2.05 -12.81 1.54
CA GLU A 78 1.93 -14.25 1.73
C GLU A 78 1.71 -14.61 3.17
#